data_eecc3b5a09feef33fb85252421cde515
#
_entry.id   eecc3b5a09feef33fb85252421cde515
#
_cell.length_a   1.000
_cell.length_b   1.000
_cell.length_c   1.000
_cell.angle_alpha   90.00
_cell.angle_beta   90.00
_cell.angle_gamma   90.00
#
_symmetry.space_group_name_H-M   'P 1'
#
loop_
_entity.id
_entity.type
_entity.pdbx_description
1 polymer ?
#
loop_
_entity_poly.entity_id
_entity_poly.type
_entity_poly.pdbx_seq_one_letter_code
_entity_poly.pdbx_strand_id
1 'polypeptide(L)'
;KWVGLVYQRMTLISDGGDAPISSLSGQLSPAEVNMDLTMCGLLVDRAEELAQLYADKGNWNDVKEIWFDERLSNRSTRGSSQKIYRVLTSRFKNAPTSLPNPSVLPRVFDQCDTSRDKAQILYLYLVSDDSLVRYVVHEYSARVSRGEPDPLDFSNETLSTILGNLTYSDGSSFDYAESTTERWCEGIRSVMREIGVLEGQQTVVGDSPSVGTIPLLVA
;
A
#
# COMPACT_ATOMS: atom_id res chain seq x y z
N LYS A 1 -12.06 12.17 -4.98
CA LYS A 1 -11.00 13.09 -5.46
C LYS A 1 -9.60 12.54 -5.11
N TRP A 2 -9.32 12.08 -3.88
CA TRP A 2 -7.99 11.62 -3.47
C TRP A 2 -7.57 10.31 -4.17
N VAL A 3 -8.45 9.32 -4.23
CA VAL A 3 -8.23 8.07 -5.00
C VAL A 3 -7.91 8.40 -6.46
N GLY A 4 -8.61 9.39 -7.05
CA GLY A 4 -8.32 9.90 -8.38
C GLY A 4 -7.00 10.65 -8.48
N LEU A 5 -6.57 11.38 -7.43
CA LEU A 5 -5.30 12.12 -7.41
C LEU A 5 -4.10 11.17 -7.32
N VAL A 6 -4.18 10.16 -6.44
CA VAL A 6 -3.18 9.08 -6.34
C VAL A 6 -3.08 8.37 -7.69
N TYR A 7 -4.23 8.08 -8.30
CA TYR A 7 -4.29 7.45 -9.63
C TYR A 7 -3.70 8.36 -10.74
N GLN A 8 -4.10 9.64 -10.81
CA GLN A 8 -3.57 10.58 -11.83
C GLN A 8 -2.05 10.73 -11.73
N ARG A 9 -1.48 10.75 -10.53
CA ARG A 9 -0.02 10.77 -10.39
C ARG A 9 0.64 9.45 -10.70
N MET A 10 -0.01 8.33 -10.44
CA MET A 10 0.49 7.00 -10.84
C MET A 10 0.49 6.81 -12.36
N THR A 11 -0.48 7.39 -13.08
CA THR A 11 -0.50 7.40 -14.56
C THR A 11 0.50 8.40 -15.16
N LEU A 12 0.87 9.46 -14.44
CA LEU A 12 1.92 10.40 -14.88
C LEU A 12 3.34 9.80 -14.74
N ILE A 13 3.50 8.72 -13.97
CA ILE A 13 4.75 7.97 -13.85
C ILE A 13 4.94 7.01 -15.04
N SER A 14 3.87 6.64 -15.75
CA SER A 14 3.92 5.91 -17.01
C SER A 14 3.66 6.88 -18.17
N ASP A 15 4.72 7.36 -18.82
CA ASP A 15 4.77 8.17 -20.03
C ASP A 15 3.44 8.70 -20.63
N GLY A 16 3.30 10.00 -20.57
CA GLY A 16 2.44 10.95 -21.27
C GLY A 16 1.39 10.43 -22.26
N GLY A 17 0.13 10.49 -21.87
CA GLY A 17 -1.00 10.41 -22.79
C GLY A 17 -2.32 10.17 -22.04
N ASP A 18 -3.37 10.88 -22.42
CA ASP A 18 -4.77 10.64 -22.08
C ASP A 18 -5.23 9.25 -22.63
N ALA A 19 -4.58 8.17 -22.20
CA ALA A 19 -5.04 6.83 -22.53
C ALA A 19 -6.24 6.50 -21.61
N PRO A 20 -7.33 5.92 -22.14
CA PRO A 20 -8.41 5.41 -21.32
C PRO A 20 -7.83 4.43 -20.30
N ILE A 21 -8.39 4.45 -19.08
CA ILE A 21 -8.01 3.55 -17.99
C ILE A 21 -8.04 2.10 -18.51
N SER A 22 -6.93 1.67 -19.12
CA SER A 22 -6.78 0.29 -19.55
C SER A 22 -6.62 -0.57 -18.30
N SER A 23 -7.43 -1.62 -18.16
CA SER A 23 -7.33 -2.57 -17.06
C SER A 23 -5.88 -3.04 -16.89
N LEU A 24 -5.37 -3.07 -15.66
CA LEU A 24 -4.09 -3.69 -15.33
C LEU A 24 -4.17 -5.23 -15.43
N SER A 25 -5.37 -5.78 -15.58
CA SER A 25 -5.56 -7.20 -15.91
C SER A 25 -4.88 -7.51 -17.26
N GLY A 26 -4.15 -8.61 -17.31
CA GLY A 26 -3.33 -8.99 -18.45
C GLY A 26 -1.94 -8.34 -18.51
N GLN A 27 -1.62 -7.43 -17.59
CA GLN A 27 -0.32 -6.77 -17.55
C GLN A 27 0.58 -7.27 -16.41
N LEU A 28 0.01 -7.74 -15.30
CA LEU A 28 0.76 -8.22 -14.15
C LEU A 28 1.31 -9.63 -14.40
N SER A 29 2.58 -9.85 -14.07
CA SER A 29 3.14 -11.20 -14.00
C SER A 29 2.76 -11.88 -12.69
N PRO A 30 2.48 -13.21 -12.67
CA PRO A 30 2.28 -13.95 -11.42
C PRO A 30 3.44 -13.77 -10.42
N ALA A 31 4.67 -13.62 -10.92
CA ALA A 31 5.85 -13.44 -10.09
C ALA A 31 5.92 -12.07 -9.39
N GLU A 32 5.18 -11.06 -9.87
CA GLU A 32 5.12 -9.72 -9.28
C GLU A 32 4.07 -9.62 -8.18
N VAL A 33 3.16 -10.59 -8.10
CA VAL A 33 2.09 -10.59 -7.11
C VAL A 33 2.56 -11.25 -5.83
N ASN A 34 2.32 -10.58 -4.72
CA ASN A 34 2.62 -11.10 -3.39
C ASN A 34 1.38 -10.97 -2.47
N MET A 35 1.38 -11.75 -1.40
CA MET A 35 0.32 -11.77 -0.40
C MET A 35 0.81 -11.17 0.94
N ASP A 36 1.72 -10.22 0.90
CA ASP A 36 2.36 -9.67 2.09
C ASP A 36 1.38 -8.91 3.00
N LEU A 37 0.29 -8.37 2.46
CA LEU A 37 -0.80 -7.76 3.26
C LEU A 37 -1.46 -8.74 4.24
N THR A 38 -1.39 -10.04 3.99
CA THR A 38 -1.88 -11.06 4.96
C THR A 38 -1.21 -10.95 6.34
N MET A 39 -0.07 -10.27 6.43
CA MET A 39 0.72 -10.13 7.65
C MET A 39 1.21 -8.72 7.94
N CYS A 40 1.34 -7.89 6.93
CA CYS A 40 2.01 -6.60 7.00
C CYS A 40 1.16 -5.51 6.32
N GLY A 41 0.29 -4.81 7.10
CA GLY A 41 -0.38 -3.59 6.67
C GLY A 41 0.61 -2.43 6.51
N LEU A 42 0.23 -1.21 6.83
CA LEU A 42 1.16 -0.06 6.77
C LEU A 42 2.24 -0.12 7.85
N LEU A 43 1.88 -0.61 9.05
CA LEU A 43 2.79 -0.71 10.19
C LEU A 43 3.45 0.64 10.51
N VAL A 44 2.64 1.70 10.63
CA VAL A 44 3.06 3.11 10.70
C VAL A 44 4.23 3.32 11.66
N ASP A 45 4.09 2.89 12.92
CA ASP A 45 5.15 3.08 13.94
C ASP A 45 6.46 2.38 13.56
N ARG A 46 6.38 1.18 12.95
CA ARG A 46 7.56 0.42 12.53
C ARG A 46 8.21 0.98 11.29
N ALA A 47 7.41 1.52 10.38
CA ALA A 47 7.91 2.20 9.19
C ALA A 47 8.60 3.52 9.55
N GLU A 48 8.05 4.27 10.52
CA GLU A 48 8.66 5.48 11.05
C GLU A 48 10.00 5.17 11.72
N GLU A 49 10.04 4.18 12.62
CA GLU A 49 11.25 3.73 13.30
C GLU A 49 12.34 3.27 12.31
N LEU A 50 11.94 2.51 11.28
CA LEU A 50 12.86 2.05 10.24
C LEU A 50 13.41 3.21 9.39
N ALA A 51 12.56 4.20 9.05
CA ALA A 51 12.98 5.39 8.32
C ALA A 51 13.95 6.26 9.15
N GLN A 52 13.70 6.39 10.47
CA GLN A 52 14.61 7.09 11.38
C GLN A 52 15.98 6.42 11.43
N LEU A 53 16.03 5.11 11.60
CA LEU A 53 17.28 4.35 11.58
C LEU A 53 18.04 4.54 10.26
N TYR A 54 17.32 4.54 9.14
CA TYR A 54 17.97 4.76 7.85
C TYR A 54 18.48 6.18 7.70
N ALA A 55 17.76 7.19 8.21
CA ALA A 55 18.22 8.57 8.23
C ALA A 55 19.52 8.74 9.03
N ASP A 56 19.63 8.01 10.15
CA ASP A 56 20.78 8.10 11.06
C ASP A 56 22.01 7.33 10.52
N LYS A 57 21.80 6.19 9.86
CA LYS A 57 22.89 5.28 9.43
C LYS A 57 23.28 5.42 7.96
N GLY A 58 22.37 5.86 7.10
CA GLY A 58 22.61 6.05 5.68
C GLY A 58 22.75 4.75 4.85
N ASN A 59 22.68 3.57 5.48
CA ASN A 59 22.76 2.30 4.77
C ASN A 59 21.91 1.20 5.43
N TRP A 60 21.39 0.29 4.59
CA TRP A 60 20.48 -0.76 5.01
C TRP A 60 21.14 -1.92 5.78
N ASN A 61 22.45 -2.09 5.71
CA ASN A 61 23.13 -3.17 6.43
C ASN A 61 23.19 -2.85 7.92
N ASP A 62 23.62 -1.65 8.29
CA ASP A 62 23.68 -1.20 9.66
C ASP A 62 22.27 -1.11 10.27
N VAL A 63 21.29 -0.62 9.49
CA VAL A 63 19.87 -0.63 9.89
C VAL A 63 19.38 -2.04 10.22
N LYS A 64 19.76 -3.03 9.39
CA LYS A 64 19.37 -4.42 9.59
C LYS A 64 19.94 -5.00 10.89
N GLU A 65 21.21 -4.73 11.19
CA GLU A 65 21.82 -5.19 12.44
C GLU A 65 21.07 -4.67 13.65
N ILE A 66 20.87 -3.33 13.74
CA ILE A 66 20.15 -2.70 14.82
C ILE A 66 18.71 -3.23 14.93
N TRP A 67 18.00 -3.35 13.80
CA TRP A 67 16.62 -3.86 13.78
C TRP A 67 16.47 -5.22 14.46
N PHE A 68 17.43 -6.13 14.26
CA PHE A 68 17.37 -7.46 14.85
C PHE A 68 17.94 -7.52 16.27
N ASP A 69 18.98 -6.78 16.57
CA ASP A 69 19.62 -6.75 17.88
C ASP A 69 18.71 -6.10 18.92
N GLU A 70 18.05 -5.02 18.57
CA GLU A 70 17.11 -4.30 19.46
C GLU A 70 15.67 -4.83 19.38
N ARG A 71 15.41 -5.83 18.52
CA ARG A 71 14.08 -6.46 18.33
C ARG A 71 12.96 -5.48 17.98
N LEU A 72 13.25 -4.48 17.17
CA LEU A 72 12.35 -3.36 16.85
C LEU A 72 11.05 -3.80 16.16
N SER A 73 11.00 -4.97 15.53
CA SER A 73 9.76 -5.50 14.95
C SER A 73 8.67 -5.77 15.99
N ASN A 74 9.01 -5.86 17.27
CA ASN A 74 8.13 -6.27 18.38
C ASN A 74 7.39 -7.60 18.10
N ARG A 75 8.08 -8.55 17.44
CA ARG A 75 7.57 -9.89 17.14
C ARG A 75 8.30 -10.95 17.92
N SER A 76 7.56 -11.95 18.37
CA SER A 76 8.09 -13.05 19.20
C SER A 76 9.02 -13.99 18.43
N THR A 77 8.89 -14.06 17.09
CA THR A 77 9.70 -14.96 16.27
C THR A 77 10.61 -14.19 15.32
N ARG A 78 11.83 -14.74 15.11
CA ARG A 78 12.80 -14.19 14.17
C ARG A 78 12.26 -14.17 12.73
N GLY A 79 11.52 -15.20 12.33
CA GLY A 79 10.94 -15.29 11.00
C GLY A 79 9.92 -14.18 10.73
N SER A 80 9.03 -13.88 11.69
CA SER A 80 8.08 -12.77 11.57
C SER A 80 8.81 -11.41 11.52
N SER A 81 9.86 -11.24 12.35
CA SER A 81 10.70 -10.04 12.32
C SER A 81 11.40 -9.85 10.96
N GLN A 82 11.96 -10.91 10.40
CA GLN A 82 12.59 -10.89 9.08
C GLN A 82 11.60 -10.53 7.97
N LYS A 83 10.38 -11.06 8.03
CA LYS A 83 9.34 -10.75 7.05
C LYS A 83 8.97 -9.27 7.09
N ILE A 84 8.70 -8.71 8.28
CA ILE A 84 8.38 -7.28 8.44
C ILE A 84 9.53 -6.40 7.90
N TYR A 85 10.77 -6.69 8.31
CA TYR A 85 11.94 -5.96 7.81
C TYR A 85 12.02 -5.97 6.28
N ARG A 86 11.89 -7.16 5.68
CA ARG A 86 11.93 -7.33 4.22
C ARG A 86 10.85 -6.49 3.53
N VAL A 87 9.60 -6.58 4.01
CA VAL A 87 8.46 -5.89 3.39
C VAL A 87 8.61 -4.37 3.51
N LEU A 88 8.93 -3.83 4.69
CA LEU A 88 9.11 -2.40 4.86
C LEU A 88 10.30 -1.86 4.07
N THR A 89 11.44 -2.57 4.08
CA THR A 89 12.61 -2.16 3.29
C THR A 89 12.37 -2.25 1.80
N SER A 90 11.58 -3.21 1.30
CA SER A 90 11.17 -3.30 -0.10
C SER A 90 10.43 -2.04 -0.52
N ARG A 91 9.39 -1.66 0.23
CA ARG A 91 8.59 -0.46 -0.03
C ARG A 91 9.44 0.80 -0.14
N PHE A 92 10.43 0.95 0.75
CA PHE A 92 11.32 2.11 0.73
C PHE A 92 12.36 2.07 -0.40
N LYS A 93 12.90 0.90 -0.73
CA LYS A 93 13.92 0.74 -1.76
C LYS A 93 13.36 0.83 -3.18
N ASN A 94 12.14 0.32 -3.37
CA ASN A 94 11.48 0.28 -4.68
C ASN A 94 10.60 1.51 -4.93
N ALA A 95 10.58 2.46 -3.97
CA ALA A 95 9.81 3.68 -4.13
C ALA A 95 10.32 4.49 -5.34
N PRO A 96 9.42 5.04 -6.17
CA PRO A 96 9.78 5.89 -7.27
C PRO A 96 10.45 7.18 -6.75
N THR A 97 11.28 7.80 -7.59
CA THR A 97 12.00 9.03 -7.24
C THR A 97 11.09 10.23 -6.96
N SER A 98 9.83 10.14 -7.34
CA SER A 98 8.78 11.12 -7.02
C SER A 98 8.37 11.10 -5.55
N LEU A 99 8.59 9.98 -4.82
CA LEU A 99 8.36 9.91 -3.38
C LEU A 99 9.61 10.31 -2.60
N PRO A 100 9.46 10.86 -1.37
CA PRO A 100 10.58 11.23 -0.52
C PRO A 100 11.54 10.05 -0.29
N ASN A 101 12.84 10.32 -0.29
CA ASN A 101 13.80 9.30 0.13
C ASN A 101 13.59 8.93 1.60
N PRO A 102 13.73 7.66 2.01
CA PRO A 102 13.58 7.26 3.41
C PRO A 102 14.39 8.09 4.42
N SER A 103 15.54 8.64 4.01
CA SER A 103 16.36 9.51 4.88
C SER A 103 15.71 10.85 5.25
N VAL A 104 14.71 11.31 4.49
CA VAL A 104 14.00 12.56 4.78
C VAL A 104 12.63 12.32 5.39
N LEU A 105 12.12 11.07 5.38
CA LEU A 105 10.80 10.73 5.92
C LEU A 105 10.60 11.14 7.38
N PRO A 106 11.57 11.00 8.30
CA PRO A 106 11.38 11.44 9.68
C PRO A 106 10.98 12.92 9.77
N ARG A 107 11.62 13.79 8.98
CA ARG A 107 11.28 15.20 8.91
C ARG A 107 9.90 15.47 8.32
N VAL A 108 9.48 14.65 7.36
CA VAL A 108 8.13 14.72 6.78
C VAL A 108 7.10 14.29 7.84
N PHE A 109 7.37 13.22 8.58
CA PHE A 109 6.49 12.73 9.64
C PHE A 109 6.36 13.71 10.82
N ASP A 110 7.43 14.43 11.14
CA ASP A 110 7.41 15.49 12.16
C ASP A 110 6.47 16.66 11.80
N GLN A 111 6.16 16.83 10.51
CA GLN A 111 5.21 17.84 10.03
C GLN A 111 3.77 17.34 9.94
N CYS A 112 3.54 16.05 10.17
CA CYS A 112 2.21 15.47 10.14
C CYS A 112 1.45 15.77 11.44
N ASP A 113 0.22 16.25 11.33
CA ASP A 113 -0.62 16.55 12.50
C ASP A 113 -1.16 15.28 13.15
N THR A 114 -1.34 14.21 12.38
CA THR A 114 -2.00 12.98 12.83
C THR A 114 -1.25 11.73 12.36
N SER A 115 -1.49 10.60 13.05
CA SER A 115 -1.02 9.29 12.60
C SER A 115 -1.66 8.88 11.26
N ARG A 116 -2.87 9.39 10.95
CA ARG A 116 -3.53 9.19 9.66
C ARG A 116 -2.74 9.84 8.51
N ASP A 117 -2.17 11.02 8.73
CA ASP A 117 -1.34 11.69 7.71
C ASP A 117 -0.10 10.86 7.40
N LYS A 118 0.57 10.31 8.42
CA LYS A 118 1.69 9.39 8.23
C LYS A 118 1.27 8.12 7.46
N ALA A 119 0.10 7.56 7.82
CA ALA A 119 -0.45 6.39 7.13
C ALA A 119 -0.74 6.68 5.65
N GLN A 120 -1.28 7.86 5.32
CA GLN A 120 -1.53 8.28 3.94
C GLN A 120 -0.24 8.40 3.13
N ILE A 121 0.85 8.90 3.72
CA ILE A 121 2.16 8.93 3.07
C ILE A 121 2.67 7.50 2.84
N LEU A 122 2.65 6.64 3.86
CA LEU A 122 3.12 5.25 3.75
C LEU A 122 2.29 4.42 2.78
N TYR A 123 1.01 4.76 2.59
CA TYR A 123 0.16 4.15 1.58
C TYR A 123 0.69 4.37 0.15
N LEU A 124 1.29 5.52 -0.15
CA LEU A 124 1.91 5.77 -1.46
C LEU A 124 3.07 4.79 -1.72
N TYR A 125 3.88 4.51 -0.70
CA TYR A 125 4.95 3.51 -0.80
C TYR A 125 4.39 2.09 -0.96
N LEU A 126 3.32 1.75 -0.25
CA LEU A 126 2.66 0.46 -0.40
C LEU A 126 2.14 0.25 -1.82
N VAL A 127 1.39 1.22 -2.36
CA VAL A 127 0.82 1.13 -3.72
C VAL A 127 1.92 1.10 -4.78
N SER A 128 3.05 1.76 -4.54
CA SER A 128 4.18 1.76 -5.47
C SER A 128 4.91 0.40 -5.51
N ASP A 129 5.01 -0.31 -4.38
CA ASP A 129 5.74 -1.58 -4.26
C ASP A 129 4.86 -2.81 -4.52
N ASP A 130 3.60 -2.80 -4.08
CA ASP A 130 2.69 -3.94 -4.13
C ASP A 130 1.78 -3.88 -5.37
N SER A 131 2.06 -4.74 -6.34
CA SER A 131 1.34 -4.80 -7.61
C SER A 131 -0.13 -5.23 -7.45
N LEU A 132 -0.45 -6.10 -6.47
CA LEU A 132 -1.82 -6.54 -6.22
C LEU A 132 -2.65 -5.42 -5.58
N VAL A 133 -2.06 -4.68 -4.63
CA VAL A 133 -2.69 -3.48 -4.07
C VAL A 133 -2.94 -2.45 -5.17
N ARG A 134 -1.95 -2.22 -6.03
CA ARG A 134 -2.06 -1.30 -7.18
C ARG A 134 -3.20 -1.71 -8.11
N TYR A 135 -3.32 -2.99 -8.45
CA TYR A 135 -4.42 -3.50 -9.25
C TYR A 135 -5.79 -3.22 -8.61
N VAL A 136 -5.95 -3.55 -7.34
CA VAL A 136 -7.21 -3.33 -6.63
C VAL A 136 -7.56 -1.83 -6.52
N VAL A 137 -6.58 -0.98 -6.24
CA VAL A 137 -6.77 0.49 -6.22
C VAL A 137 -7.19 1.00 -7.59
N HIS A 138 -6.61 0.47 -8.66
CA HIS A 138 -6.99 0.80 -10.03
C HIS A 138 -8.45 0.43 -10.32
N GLU A 139 -8.88 -0.77 -9.95
CA GLU A 139 -10.27 -1.21 -10.15
C GLU A 139 -11.27 -0.35 -9.37
N TYR A 140 -10.95 0.02 -8.12
CA TYR A 140 -11.78 0.97 -7.37
C TYR A 140 -11.82 2.36 -8.00
N SER A 141 -10.70 2.84 -8.54
CA SER A 141 -10.66 4.12 -9.26
C SER A 141 -11.53 4.09 -10.51
N ALA A 142 -11.54 2.97 -11.24
CA ALA A 142 -12.40 2.77 -12.39
C ALA A 142 -13.89 2.75 -12.01
N ARG A 143 -14.26 2.11 -10.90
CA ARG A 143 -15.64 2.11 -10.36
C ARG A 143 -16.11 3.51 -10.00
N VAL A 144 -15.26 4.29 -9.30
CA VAL A 144 -15.54 5.71 -9.00
C VAL A 144 -15.74 6.52 -10.27
N SER A 145 -14.89 6.33 -11.28
CA SER A 145 -14.94 7.06 -12.54
C SER A 145 -16.19 6.73 -13.36
N ARG A 146 -16.70 5.48 -13.26
CA ARG A 146 -17.96 5.06 -13.90
C ARG A 146 -19.20 5.50 -13.12
N GLY A 147 -19.05 6.09 -11.93
CA GLY A 147 -20.17 6.50 -11.09
C GLY A 147 -21.00 5.34 -10.54
N GLU A 148 -20.36 4.20 -10.29
CA GLU A 148 -21.04 3.03 -9.71
C GLU A 148 -21.63 3.35 -8.33
N PRO A 149 -22.77 2.74 -7.96
CA PRO A 149 -23.26 2.81 -6.59
C PRO A 149 -22.25 2.11 -5.67
N ASP A 150 -22.02 2.68 -4.49
CA ASP A 150 -21.07 2.18 -3.51
C ASP A 150 -19.70 1.80 -4.12
N PRO A 151 -19.04 2.73 -4.85
CA PRO A 151 -17.85 2.40 -5.60
C PRO A 151 -16.68 1.97 -4.72
N LEU A 152 -16.69 2.31 -3.42
CA LEU A 152 -15.69 1.96 -2.42
C LEU A 152 -16.20 0.87 -1.45
N ASP A 153 -16.90 -0.13 -1.97
CA ASP A 153 -17.29 -1.32 -1.21
C ASP A 153 -16.12 -2.31 -1.11
N PHE A 154 -15.57 -2.48 0.10
CA PHE A 154 -14.49 -3.41 0.44
C PHE A 154 -15.01 -4.69 1.11
N SER A 155 -16.24 -5.09 0.84
CA SER A 155 -16.76 -6.39 1.29
C SER A 155 -15.95 -7.56 0.72
N ASN A 156 -16.00 -8.72 1.37
CA ASN A 156 -15.34 -9.91 0.87
C ASN A 156 -15.84 -10.28 -0.53
N GLU A 157 -17.13 -10.12 -0.79
CA GLU A 157 -17.74 -10.42 -2.08
C GLU A 157 -17.17 -9.55 -3.19
N THR A 158 -17.12 -8.22 -2.98
CA THR A 158 -16.57 -7.28 -3.96
C THR A 158 -15.09 -7.50 -4.18
N LEU A 159 -14.29 -7.63 -3.10
CA LEU A 159 -12.85 -7.87 -3.21
C LEU A 159 -12.55 -9.20 -3.90
N SER A 160 -13.27 -10.27 -3.57
CA SER A 160 -13.10 -11.58 -4.23
C SER A 160 -13.48 -11.52 -5.71
N THR A 161 -14.50 -10.75 -6.06
CA THR A 161 -14.87 -10.52 -7.47
C THR A 161 -13.77 -9.78 -8.23
N ILE A 162 -13.22 -8.71 -7.64
CA ILE A 162 -12.11 -7.94 -8.24
C ILE A 162 -10.91 -8.85 -8.44
N LEU A 163 -10.50 -9.61 -7.42
CA LEU A 163 -9.35 -10.51 -7.49
C LEU A 163 -9.60 -11.66 -8.49
N GLY A 164 -10.81 -12.23 -8.51
CA GLY A 164 -11.19 -13.28 -9.44
C GLY A 164 -11.18 -12.85 -10.92
N ASN A 165 -11.32 -11.56 -11.18
CA ASN A 165 -11.23 -10.99 -12.54
C ASN A 165 -9.77 -10.70 -12.97
N LEU A 166 -8.79 -10.86 -12.08
CA LEU A 166 -7.39 -10.68 -12.42
C LEU A 166 -6.91 -11.84 -13.31
N THR A 167 -6.54 -11.50 -14.52
CA THR A 167 -5.81 -12.40 -15.42
C THR A 167 -4.37 -11.90 -15.50
N TYR A 168 -3.42 -12.80 -15.40
CA TYR A 168 -2.00 -12.48 -15.51
C TYR A 168 -1.54 -12.35 -16.98
N SER A 169 -0.37 -11.80 -17.19
CA SER A 169 0.23 -11.61 -18.52
C SER A 169 0.50 -12.92 -19.27
N ASP A 170 0.60 -14.03 -18.57
CA ASP A 170 0.74 -15.38 -19.14
C ASP A 170 -0.61 -16.05 -19.43
N GLY A 171 -1.72 -15.37 -19.19
CA GLY A 171 -3.07 -15.88 -19.38
C GLY A 171 -3.63 -16.71 -18.22
N SER A 172 -2.83 -16.96 -17.17
CA SER A 172 -3.34 -17.62 -15.97
C SER A 172 -4.19 -16.66 -15.13
N SER A 173 -5.06 -17.23 -14.28
CA SER A 173 -5.94 -16.47 -13.39
C SER A 173 -5.37 -16.39 -11.98
N PHE A 174 -5.84 -15.40 -11.20
CA PHE A 174 -5.57 -15.35 -9.78
C PHE A 174 -6.10 -16.62 -9.09
N ASP A 175 -5.20 -17.39 -8.50
CA ASP A 175 -5.50 -18.67 -7.86
C ASP A 175 -4.72 -18.81 -6.54
N TYR A 176 -5.32 -18.32 -5.47
CA TYR A 176 -4.82 -18.47 -4.11
C TYR A 176 -5.87 -19.14 -3.23
N ALA A 177 -5.44 -19.91 -2.23
CA ALA A 177 -6.36 -20.53 -1.28
C ALA A 177 -7.30 -19.47 -0.66
N GLU A 178 -8.57 -19.81 -0.53
CA GLU A 178 -9.63 -18.93 0.01
C GLU A 178 -9.20 -18.24 1.32
N SER A 179 -8.68 -19.03 2.28
CA SER A 179 -8.21 -18.48 3.57
C SER A 179 -7.05 -17.49 3.44
N THR A 180 -6.24 -17.57 2.38
CA THR A 180 -5.17 -16.62 2.09
C THR A 180 -5.75 -15.34 1.50
N THR A 181 -6.70 -15.49 0.59
CA THR A 181 -7.43 -14.37 -0.03
C THR A 181 -8.22 -13.59 1.02
N GLU A 182 -8.94 -14.27 1.91
CA GLU A 182 -9.68 -13.63 3.00
C GLU A 182 -8.76 -12.79 3.92
N ARG A 183 -7.61 -13.34 4.31
CA ARG A 183 -6.63 -12.60 5.13
C ARG A 183 -6.06 -11.40 4.39
N TRP A 184 -5.85 -11.51 3.10
CA TRP A 184 -5.41 -10.38 2.28
C TRP A 184 -6.51 -9.31 2.23
N CYS A 185 -7.79 -9.70 2.07
CA CYS A 185 -8.93 -8.80 2.13
C CYS A 185 -9.05 -8.10 3.50
N GLU A 186 -8.76 -8.80 4.59
CA GLU A 186 -8.66 -8.17 5.92
C GLU A 186 -7.51 -7.17 5.99
N GLY A 187 -6.37 -7.50 5.41
CA GLY A 187 -5.21 -6.63 5.32
C GLY A 187 -5.50 -5.33 4.58
N ILE A 188 -6.12 -5.40 3.40
CA ILE A 188 -6.47 -4.18 2.64
C ILE A 188 -7.49 -3.32 3.39
N ARG A 189 -8.50 -3.92 4.04
CA ARG A 189 -9.44 -3.17 4.89
C ARG A 189 -8.74 -2.48 6.07
N SER A 190 -7.75 -3.13 6.69
CA SER A 190 -6.95 -2.50 7.74
C SER A 190 -6.24 -1.26 7.22
N VAL A 191 -5.58 -1.37 6.06
CA VAL A 191 -4.93 -0.23 5.39
C VAL A 191 -5.94 0.89 5.10
N MET A 192 -7.12 0.54 4.57
CA MET A 192 -8.16 1.54 4.24
C MET A 192 -8.69 2.26 5.49
N ARG A 193 -8.70 1.60 6.66
CA ARG A 193 -9.02 2.26 7.93
C ARG A 193 -7.90 3.18 8.40
N GLU A 194 -6.65 2.74 8.31
CA GLU A 194 -5.50 3.54 8.71
C GLU A 194 -5.42 4.86 7.93
N ILE A 195 -5.75 4.85 6.63
CA ILE A 195 -5.75 6.05 5.78
C ILE A 195 -7.06 6.83 5.81
N GLY A 196 -8.10 6.32 6.50
CA GLY A 196 -9.39 7.00 6.69
C GLY A 196 -10.38 6.86 5.54
N VAL A 197 -10.24 5.87 4.66
CA VAL A 197 -11.25 5.49 3.66
C VAL A 197 -12.40 4.73 4.33
N LEU A 198 -12.09 3.84 5.26
CA LEU A 198 -13.06 3.13 6.07
C LEU A 198 -13.07 3.68 7.50
N GLU A 199 -14.26 3.88 8.07
CA GLU A 199 -14.43 4.30 9.46
C GLU A 199 -15.09 3.19 10.29
N GLY A 200 -14.51 2.91 11.48
CA GLY A 200 -15.00 1.85 12.36
C GLY A 200 -14.57 0.44 11.93
N GLN A 201 -14.73 -0.53 12.84
CA GLN A 201 -14.21 -1.89 12.64
C GLN A 201 -15.06 -2.75 11.70
N GLN A 202 -16.36 -2.51 11.64
CA GLN A 202 -17.31 -3.34 10.87
C GLN A 202 -17.72 -2.72 9.53
N THR A 203 -17.35 -1.46 9.29
CA THR A 203 -17.67 -0.78 8.04
C THR A 203 -16.83 -1.34 6.90
N VAL A 204 -17.49 -1.67 5.80
CA VAL A 204 -16.86 -2.17 4.57
C VAL A 204 -17.09 -1.25 3.37
N VAL A 205 -18.06 -0.33 3.44
CA VAL A 205 -18.27 0.71 2.43
C VAL A 205 -17.59 1.99 2.89
N GLY A 206 -16.73 2.53 2.06
CA GLY A 206 -15.88 3.67 2.38
C GLY A 206 -16.32 4.96 1.70
N ASP A 207 -15.74 6.03 2.17
CA ASP A 207 -15.85 7.37 1.60
C ASP A 207 -14.46 7.90 1.19
N SER A 208 -14.46 8.97 0.40
CA SER A 208 -13.21 9.67 0.10
C SER A 208 -12.64 10.28 1.37
N PRO A 209 -11.44 9.89 1.80
CA PRO A 209 -10.85 10.38 3.04
C PRO A 209 -10.52 11.87 2.95
N SER A 210 -10.53 12.54 4.10
CA SER A 210 -9.85 13.82 4.21
C SER A 210 -8.35 13.60 4.13
N VAL A 211 -7.65 14.41 3.35
CA VAL A 211 -6.19 14.34 3.18
C VAL A 211 -5.55 15.52 3.88
N GLY A 212 -4.60 15.25 4.75
CA GLY A 212 -3.80 16.29 5.38
C GLY A 212 -2.94 17.05 4.35
N THR A 213 -2.50 18.24 4.72
CA THR A 213 -1.68 19.10 3.83
C THR A 213 -0.38 18.41 3.43
N ILE A 214 0.30 17.76 4.37
CA ILE A 214 1.59 17.11 4.11
C ILE A 214 1.45 15.90 3.19
N PRO A 215 0.52 14.95 3.40
CA PRO A 215 0.27 13.88 2.43
C PRO A 215 -0.04 14.39 1.02
N LEU A 216 -0.77 15.50 0.91
CA LEU A 216 -1.09 16.11 -0.38
C LEU A 216 0.14 16.67 -1.11
N LEU A 217 1.11 17.22 -0.37
CA LEU A 217 2.36 17.74 -0.93
C LEU A 217 3.33 16.63 -1.34
N VAL A 218 3.24 15.48 -0.70
CA VAL A 218 4.07 14.30 -1.00
C VAL A 218 3.52 13.50 -2.17
N ALA A 219 2.21 13.44 -2.33
CA ALA A 219 1.52 12.73 -3.42
C ALA A 219 1.68 13.42 -4.78
#